data_317205ad10baced0dcb5c872f41266ed
#
_entry.id   317205ad10baced0dcb5c872f41266ed
#
_cell.length_a   1.000
_cell.length_b   1.000
_cell.length_c   1.000
_cell.angle_alpha   90.00
_cell.angle_beta   90.00
_cell.angle_gamma   90.00
#
_symmetry.space_group_name_H-M   'P 1'
#
loop_
_entity.id
_entity.type
_entity.pdbx_description
1 polymer ?
#
loop_
_entity_poly.entity_id
_entity_poly.type
_entity_poly.pdbx_seq_one_letter_code
_entity_poly.pdbx_strand_id
1 'polypeptide(L)'
;MKQSIKLFLFAMILASGVIVSHAQTLHTIVFCNTIDESIGESMKIELMNVTNQIKKINDLIEYDVDFYKLDGPICTKANLKRAIDQLDVDEDDVILTFYGGHGSHAKNDPDPWPQYCMNTGFEDQSNWVPMSHVAKWVQAKNPRLAIILSNCCNVVQGATTIKPLWAMGGDYTSLDGVSADKYKQLFSAKGMVMATSSKVPEPSWCNAVMGGLFTSDLIDVLQMVGSGSVSPDWNSVLKRTYDKCSARDIVDRDGNHHRQHPLYEVTGGKGPVPPEPPIDKPRVDNDPLQQALNELVNSSLSQDSRLGKRQGILNRYFSGISKVRTVGTDLKTVVEYEDPADFLRRICLSPFIKKVNVLSKDNGTLIVHEIRTQ
;
A
#
# COMPACT_ATOMS: atom_id res chain seq x y z
N MET A 1 -4.87 -59.90 -32.96
CA MET A 1 -5.27 -58.51 -33.15
C MET A 1 -6.19 -57.94 -32.02
N LYS A 2 -7.10 -58.68 -31.46
CA LYS A 2 -8.04 -58.16 -30.40
C LYS A 2 -7.42 -57.93 -29.02
N GLN A 3 -6.28 -58.56 -28.68
CA GLN A 3 -5.61 -58.35 -27.39
C GLN A 3 -4.71 -57.08 -27.35
N SER A 4 -4.12 -56.72 -28.47
CA SER A 4 -3.26 -55.52 -28.56
C SER A 4 -4.04 -54.20 -28.45
N ILE A 5 -5.30 -54.17 -28.89
CA ILE A 5 -6.18 -53.00 -28.83
C ILE A 5 -6.62 -52.71 -27.38
N LYS A 6 -6.87 -53.75 -26.57
CA LYS A 6 -7.22 -53.55 -25.16
C LYS A 6 -6.08 -53.03 -24.30
N LEU A 7 -4.83 -53.40 -24.61
CA LEU A 7 -3.66 -52.91 -23.91
C LEU A 7 -3.38 -51.44 -24.24
N PHE A 8 -3.62 -51.02 -25.50
CA PHE A 8 -3.43 -49.63 -25.94
C PHE A 8 -4.49 -48.67 -25.36
N LEU A 9 -5.76 -49.11 -25.24
CA LEU A 9 -6.79 -48.33 -24.57
C LEU A 9 -6.54 -48.19 -23.05
N PHE A 10 -6.00 -49.21 -22.39
CA PHE A 10 -5.66 -49.15 -20.96
C PHE A 10 -4.47 -48.25 -20.69
N ALA A 11 -3.48 -48.22 -21.60
CA ALA A 11 -2.32 -47.30 -21.51
C ALA A 11 -2.71 -45.84 -21.79
N MET A 12 -3.74 -45.56 -22.63
CA MET A 12 -4.24 -44.20 -22.81
C MET A 12 -5.02 -43.65 -21.62
N ILE A 13 -5.70 -44.50 -20.86
CA ILE A 13 -6.43 -44.08 -19.64
C ILE A 13 -5.47 -43.79 -18.49
N LEU A 14 -4.30 -44.43 -18.45
CA LEU A 14 -3.24 -44.14 -17.45
C LEU A 14 -2.40 -42.87 -17.78
N ALA A 15 -2.47 -42.41 -19.04
CA ALA A 15 -1.75 -41.18 -19.46
C ALA A 15 -2.60 -39.91 -19.33
N SER A 16 -3.91 -40.03 -19.09
CA SER A 16 -4.74 -38.92 -18.64
C SER A 16 -4.47 -38.72 -17.12
N GLY A 17 -3.34 -38.08 -16.81
CA GLY A 17 -3.12 -37.55 -15.47
C GLY A 17 -4.36 -36.73 -15.12
N VAL A 18 -5.12 -37.20 -14.12
CA VAL A 18 -6.14 -36.38 -13.49
C VAL A 18 -5.38 -35.17 -12.94
N ILE A 19 -5.43 -34.06 -13.65
CA ILE A 19 -5.04 -32.78 -13.09
C ILE A 19 -6.08 -32.54 -11.99
N VAL A 20 -5.77 -32.95 -10.77
CA VAL A 20 -6.52 -32.54 -9.60
C VAL A 20 -6.24 -31.03 -9.49
N SER A 21 -7.15 -30.24 -10.02
CA SER A 21 -7.15 -28.81 -9.76
C SER A 21 -7.36 -28.67 -8.24
N HIS A 22 -6.31 -28.43 -7.49
CA HIS A 22 -6.46 -27.98 -6.12
C HIS A 22 -7.19 -26.65 -6.14
N ALA A 23 -8.23 -26.51 -5.32
CA ALA A 23 -8.84 -25.21 -5.09
C ALA A 23 -7.79 -24.29 -4.49
N GLN A 24 -7.72 -23.03 -4.97
CA GLN A 24 -6.80 -22.05 -4.40
C GLN A 24 -7.19 -21.73 -2.97
N THR A 25 -6.21 -21.61 -2.08
CA THR A 25 -6.44 -21.32 -0.67
C THR A 25 -6.03 -19.88 -0.35
N LEU A 26 -6.88 -19.19 0.41
CA LEU A 26 -6.56 -17.93 1.06
C LEU A 26 -6.15 -18.19 2.52
N HIS A 27 -4.86 -18.31 2.76
CA HIS A 27 -4.31 -18.38 4.11
C HIS A 27 -4.31 -16.99 4.73
N THR A 28 -5.04 -16.79 5.81
CA THR A 28 -5.20 -15.50 6.45
C THR A 28 -4.71 -15.57 7.90
N ILE A 29 -3.82 -14.66 8.28
CA ILE A 29 -3.36 -14.48 9.66
C ILE A 29 -3.66 -13.04 10.08
N VAL A 30 -4.66 -12.84 10.94
CA VAL A 30 -4.98 -11.54 11.54
C VAL A 30 -4.49 -11.54 12.99
N PHE A 31 -3.62 -10.60 13.32
CA PHE A 31 -3.05 -10.49 14.66
C PHE A 31 -3.15 -9.06 15.18
N CYS A 32 -3.81 -8.91 16.34
CA CYS A 32 -4.11 -7.61 16.92
C CYS A 32 -3.84 -7.57 18.42
N ASN A 33 -3.22 -6.48 18.89
CA ASN A 33 -3.04 -6.23 20.31
C ASN A 33 -4.32 -5.66 20.92
N THR A 34 -5.28 -6.53 21.25
CA THR A 34 -6.59 -6.16 21.76
C THR A 34 -6.65 -5.97 23.29
N ILE A 35 -5.54 -6.20 24.00
CA ILE A 35 -5.45 -6.06 25.46
C ILE A 35 -4.72 -4.80 25.92
N ASP A 36 -4.20 -4.02 24.97
CA ASP A 36 -3.50 -2.77 25.30
C ASP A 36 -4.44 -1.76 25.97
N GLU A 37 -3.98 -1.13 27.05
CA GLU A 37 -4.78 -0.18 27.82
C GLU A 37 -5.14 1.09 27.04
N SER A 38 -4.31 1.48 26.08
CA SER A 38 -4.49 2.75 25.34
C SER A 38 -5.26 2.61 24.03
N ILE A 39 -5.06 1.51 23.30
CA ILE A 39 -5.64 1.30 21.96
C ILE A 39 -6.44 0.01 21.84
N GLY A 40 -6.49 -0.84 22.87
CA GLY A 40 -7.10 -2.18 22.80
C GLY A 40 -8.54 -2.18 22.30
N GLU A 41 -9.36 -1.20 22.72
CA GLU A 41 -10.74 -1.09 22.22
C GLU A 41 -10.77 -0.77 20.71
N SER A 42 -9.90 0.12 20.23
CA SER A 42 -9.77 0.38 18.80
C SER A 42 -9.31 -0.86 18.03
N MET A 43 -8.42 -1.66 18.62
CA MET A 43 -7.90 -2.89 18.01
C MET A 43 -8.94 -4.02 17.99
N LYS A 44 -9.90 -4.06 18.91
CA LYS A 44 -11.05 -4.98 18.85
C LYS A 44 -11.94 -4.66 17.64
N ILE A 45 -12.23 -3.37 17.42
CA ILE A 45 -12.99 -2.92 16.25
C ILE A 45 -12.22 -3.19 14.95
N GLU A 46 -10.90 -2.91 14.94
CA GLU A 46 -10.00 -3.21 13.83
C GLU A 46 -10.07 -4.68 13.43
N LEU A 47 -9.86 -5.57 14.40
CA LEU A 47 -9.91 -7.02 14.21
C LEU A 47 -11.25 -7.47 13.62
N MET A 48 -12.35 -6.95 14.15
CA MET A 48 -13.69 -7.25 13.64
C MET A 48 -13.87 -6.79 12.20
N ASN A 49 -13.49 -5.56 11.88
CA ASN A 49 -13.66 -4.97 10.55
C ASN A 49 -12.85 -5.73 9.51
N VAL A 50 -11.56 -6.00 9.79
CA VAL A 50 -10.68 -6.75 8.90
C VAL A 50 -11.18 -8.18 8.69
N THR A 51 -11.55 -8.88 9.77
CA THR A 51 -12.09 -10.25 9.69
C THR A 51 -13.35 -10.30 8.83
N ASN A 52 -14.29 -9.37 9.06
CA ASN A 52 -15.54 -9.31 8.30
C ASN A 52 -15.28 -8.99 6.82
N GLN A 53 -14.36 -8.09 6.52
CA GLN A 53 -14.03 -7.73 5.13
C GLN A 53 -13.36 -8.89 4.39
N ILE A 54 -12.42 -9.59 5.03
CA ILE A 54 -11.75 -10.76 4.45
C ILE A 54 -12.79 -11.86 4.17
N LYS A 55 -13.68 -12.13 5.13
CA LYS A 55 -14.75 -13.11 4.95
C LYS A 55 -15.65 -12.76 3.76
N LYS A 56 -16.12 -11.52 3.67
CA LYS A 56 -16.93 -11.05 2.54
C LYS A 56 -16.22 -11.21 1.19
N ILE A 57 -14.93 -10.86 1.12
CA ILE A 57 -14.15 -11.02 -0.10
C ILE A 57 -14.03 -12.51 -0.45
N ASN A 58 -13.74 -13.35 0.54
CA ASN A 58 -13.58 -14.77 0.32
C ASN A 58 -14.86 -15.43 -0.21
N ASP A 59 -16.01 -15.06 0.34
CA ASP A 59 -17.32 -15.53 -0.14
C ASP A 59 -17.55 -15.16 -1.62
N LEU A 60 -16.86 -14.14 -2.15
CA LEU A 60 -16.93 -13.70 -3.54
C LEU A 60 -15.89 -14.36 -4.44
N ILE A 61 -14.67 -14.60 -3.95
CA ILE A 61 -13.59 -15.21 -4.76
C ILE A 61 -13.67 -16.74 -4.80
N GLU A 62 -14.40 -17.36 -3.88
CA GLU A 62 -14.63 -18.81 -3.83
C GLU A 62 -13.34 -19.62 -3.62
N TYR A 63 -12.38 -19.08 -2.84
CA TYR A 63 -11.19 -19.80 -2.42
C TYR A 63 -11.49 -20.62 -1.15
N ASP A 64 -10.76 -21.70 -0.94
CA ASP A 64 -10.70 -22.32 0.37
C ASP A 64 -10.06 -21.35 1.38
N VAL A 65 -10.47 -21.41 2.65
CA VAL A 65 -10.00 -20.48 3.68
C VAL A 65 -9.31 -21.22 4.80
N ASP A 66 -8.08 -20.79 5.07
CA ASP A 66 -7.36 -21.12 6.29
C ASP A 66 -7.17 -19.85 7.11
N PHE A 67 -7.86 -19.74 8.24
CA PHE A 67 -7.96 -18.49 9.00
C PHE A 67 -7.40 -18.62 10.41
N TYR A 68 -6.32 -17.89 10.70
CA TYR A 68 -5.70 -17.76 12.01
C TYR A 68 -5.97 -16.40 12.63
N LYS A 69 -6.53 -16.38 13.83
CA LYS A 69 -6.73 -15.19 14.63
C LYS A 69 -5.84 -15.23 15.86
N LEU A 70 -4.91 -14.27 15.95
CA LEU A 70 -3.95 -14.16 17.06
C LEU A 70 -4.20 -12.81 17.76
N ASP A 71 -5.07 -12.79 18.75
CA ASP A 71 -5.43 -11.56 19.46
C ASP A 71 -5.15 -11.63 20.98
N GLY A 72 -5.06 -10.48 21.60
CA GLY A 72 -4.81 -10.37 23.03
C GLY A 72 -3.50 -11.03 23.46
N PRO A 73 -3.55 -11.90 24.49
CA PRO A 73 -2.34 -12.51 25.04
C PRO A 73 -1.57 -13.39 24.04
N ILE A 74 -2.24 -13.93 23.00
CA ILE A 74 -1.61 -14.77 21.99
C ILE A 74 -1.07 -13.99 20.80
N CYS A 75 -1.24 -12.67 20.74
CA CYS A 75 -0.63 -11.80 19.75
C CYS A 75 0.88 -11.66 20.04
N THR A 76 1.65 -12.69 19.76
CA THR A 76 3.09 -12.75 20.03
C THR A 76 3.89 -13.09 18.79
N LYS A 77 5.14 -12.62 18.74
CA LYS A 77 6.10 -12.97 17.67
C LYS A 77 6.24 -14.47 17.49
N ALA A 78 6.29 -15.23 18.60
CA ALA A 78 6.43 -16.68 18.55
C ALA A 78 5.20 -17.37 17.94
N ASN A 79 3.99 -16.93 18.31
CA ASN A 79 2.76 -17.49 17.75
C ASN A 79 2.57 -17.11 16.28
N LEU A 80 2.90 -15.85 15.90
CA LEU A 80 2.87 -15.43 14.51
C LEU A 80 3.82 -16.30 13.66
N LYS A 81 5.07 -16.45 14.11
CA LYS A 81 6.05 -17.29 13.40
C LYS A 81 5.56 -18.72 13.25
N ARG A 82 5.02 -19.30 14.35
CA ARG A 82 4.46 -20.66 14.33
C ARG A 82 3.27 -20.78 13.36
N ALA A 83 2.34 -19.82 13.37
CA ALA A 83 1.21 -19.82 12.44
C ALA A 83 1.70 -19.82 10.99
N ILE A 84 2.66 -18.96 10.64
CA ILE A 84 3.22 -18.92 9.28
C ILE A 84 3.94 -20.25 8.95
N ASP A 85 4.72 -20.81 9.87
CA ASP A 85 5.47 -22.07 9.64
C ASP A 85 4.53 -23.26 9.37
N GLN A 86 3.37 -23.29 10.03
CA GLN A 86 2.39 -24.36 9.94
C GLN A 86 1.49 -24.29 8.69
N LEU A 87 1.50 -23.18 7.94
CA LEU A 87 0.75 -23.11 6.70
C LEU A 87 1.26 -24.18 5.71
N ASP A 88 0.33 -24.91 5.13
CA ASP A 88 0.57 -25.79 3.98
C ASP A 88 0.17 -25.01 2.73
N VAL A 89 1.14 -24.57 1.95
CA VAL A 89 0.97 -23.55 0.90
C VAL A 89 1.38 -24.09 -0.44
N ASP A 90 0.46 -24.08 -1.39
CA ASP A 90 0.72 -24.39 -2.78
C ASP A 90 1.13 -23.13 -3.57
N GLU A 91 1.74 -23.34 -4.75
CA GLU A 91 2.26 -22.24 -5.60
C GLU A 91 1.17 -21.30 -6.15
N ASP A 92 -0.09 -21.72 -6.11
CA ASP A 92 -1.26 -20.92 -6.54
C ASP A 92 -2.02 -20.26 -5.39
N ASP A 93 -1.58 -20.48 -4.15
CA ASP A 93 -2.22 -19.94 -2.95
C ASP A 93 -1.90 -18.47 -2.70
N VAL A 94 -2.70 -17.87 -1.85
CA VAL A 94 -2.54 -16.50 -1.37
C VAL A 94 -2.32 -16.51 0.14
N ILE A 95 -1.30 -15.80 0.63
CA ILE A 95 -1.14 -15.54 2.05
C ILE A 95 -1.42 -14.07 2.33
N LEU A 96 -2.36 -13.80 3.23
CA LEU A 96 -2.65 -12.48 3.75
C LEU A 96 -2.33 -12.40 5.23
N THR A 97 -1.48 -11.47 5.62
CA THR A 97 -1.25 -11.14 7.03
C THR A 97 -1.68 -9.72 7.32
N PHE A 98 -2.34 -9.49 8.45
CA PHE A 98 -2.73 -8.17 8.92
C PHE A 98 -2.35 -7.99 10.39
N TYR A 99 -1.64 -6.90 10.70
CA TYR A 99 -1.31 -6.48 12.05
C TYR A 99 -2.07 -5.22 12.45
N GLY A 100 -2.67 -5.25 13.67
CA GLY A 100 -3.23 -4.06 14.33
C GLY A 100 -2.63 -3.90 15.73
N GLY A 101 -2.01 -2.75 16.01
CA GLY A 101 -1.36 -2.56 17.31
C GLY A 101 -0.36 -1.41 17.34
N HIS A 102 0.45 -1.36 18.40
CA HIS A 102 1.56 -0.43 18.46
C HIS A 102 2.66 -0.79 17.48
N GLY A 103 3.26 0.25 16.91
CA GLY A 103 4.42 0.12 16.04
C GLY A 103 5.49 1.14 16.40
N SER A 104 6.71 0.84 16.02
CA SER A 104 7.88 1.67 16.26
C SER A 104 8.84 1.57 15.09
N HIS A 105 9.75 2.55 15.00
CA HIS A 105 10.87 2.54 14.06
C HIS A 105 12.17 2.64 14.83
N ALA A 106 13.13 1.74 14.54
CA ALA A 106 14.42 1.80 15.20
C ALA A 106 15.19 3.02 14.74
N LYS A 107 15.90 3.67 15.67
CA LYS A 107 16.71 4.84 15.37
C LYS A 107 17.80 4.48 14.35
N ASN A 108 17.88 5.25 13.25
CA ASN A 108 18.84 5.05 12.16
C ASN A 108 18.68 3.71 11.40
N ASP A 109 17.54 3.04 11.49
CA ASP A 109 17.27 1.89 10.67
C ASP A 109 16.98 2.34 9.22
N PRO A 110 17.67 1.80 8.21
CA PRO A 110 17.38 2.10 6.81
C PRO A 110 16.13 1.39 6.29
N ASP A 111 15.59 0.41 7.01
CA ASP A 111 14.35 -0.27 6.64
C ASP A 111 13.16 0.70 6.81
N PRO A 112 12.41 1.06 5.78
CA PRO A 112 11.32 2.04 5.92
C PRO A 112 10.08 1.48 6.65
N TRP A 113 10.03 0.16 6.89
CA TRP A 113 8.88 -0.53 7.46
C TRP A 113 8.91 -0.52 9.00
N PRO A 114 7.72 -0.48 9.66
CA PRO A 114 7.64 -0.47 11.10
C PRO A 114 8.06 -1.80 11.73
N GLN A 115 8.37 -1.72 13.02
CA GLN A 115 8.46 -2.88 13.91
C GLN A 115 7.12 -3.02 14.64
N TYR A 116 6.52 -4.20 14.62
CA TYR A 116 5.31 -4.55 15.36
C TYR A 116 5.63 -4.80 16.83
N CYS A 117 5.01 -4.05 17.74
CA CYS A 117 5.30 -4.15 19.19
C CYS A 117 4.50 -5.27 19.89
N MET A 118 3.68 -6.01 19.15
CA MET A 118 2.90 -7.16 19.61
C MET A 118 2.08 -6.87 20.90
N ASN A 119 1.76 -7.91 21.69
CA ASN A 119 0.93 -7.78 22.88
C ASN A 119 1.60 -7.13 24.10
N THR A 120 2.92 -7.02 24.12
CA THR A 120 3.67 -6.37 25.19
C THR A 120 3.88 -4.87 24.96
N GLY A 121 3.36 -4.34 23.84
CA GLY A 121 3.53 -2.93 23.52
C GLY A 121 4.99 -2.52 23.53
N PHE A 122 5.33 -1.47 24.27
CA PHE A 122 6.70 -0.95 24.38
C PHE A 122 7.53 -1.56 25.52
N GLU A 123 6.94 -2.42 26.36
CA GLU A 123 7.58 -2.94 27.58
C GLU A 123 8.63 -4.03 27.25
N ASP A 124 8.34 -4.91 26.30
CA ASP A 124 9.25 -6.00 25.95
C ASP A 124 9.58 -6.04 24.44
N GLN A 125 10.73 -5.45 24.11
CA GLN A 125 11.22 -5.41 22.73
C GLN A 125 11.63 -6.80 22.17
N SER A 126 11.82 -7.82 23.00
CA SER A 126 12.14 -9.17 22.53
C SER A 126 10.98 -9.78 21.74
N ASN A 127 9.75 -9.33 22.03
CA ASN A 127 8.55 -9.73 21.32
C ASN A 127 8.28 -8.89 20.05
N TRP A 128 9.11 -7.90 19.74
CA TRP A 128 8.94 -7.09 18.52
C TRP A 128 9.40 -7.85 17.28
N VAL A 129 8.76 -7.54 16.16
CA VAL A 129 9.12 -8.10 14.87
C VAL A 129 9.03 -7.05 13.76
N PRO A 130 10.11 -6.83 12.98
CA PRO A 130 10.05 -5.96 11.81
C PRO A 130 9.05 -6.50 10.77
N MET A 131 8.24 -5.63 10.18
CA MET A 131 7.31 -5.99 9.10
C MET A 131 8.05 -6.67 7.93
N SER A 132 9.25 -6.21 7.59
CA SER A 132 10.10 -6.84 6.58
C SER A 132 10.52 -8.27 6.90
N HIS A 133 10.62 -8.64 8.19
CA HIS A 133 10.87 -10.02 8.59
C HIS A 133 9.63 -10.89 8.40
N VAL A 134 8.44 -10.36 8.72
CA VAL A 134 7.18 -11.07 8.43
C VAL A 134 7.04 -11.31 6.93
N ALA A 135 7.35 -10.31 6.10
CA ALA A 135 7.36 -10.45 4.65
C ALA A 135 8.31 -11.58 4.19
N LYS A 136 9.52 -11.65 4.74
CA LYS A 136 10.48 -12.73 4.44
C LYS A 136 9.96 -14.11 4.86
N TRP A 137 9.30 -14.23 6.02
CA TRP A 137 8.72 -15.50 6.46
C TRP A 137 7.59 -15.97 5.55
N VAL A 138 6.72 -15.03 5.12
CA VAL A 138 5.64 -15.32 4.19
C VAL A 138 6.19 -15.69 2.82
N GLN A 139 7.16 -14.94 2.28
CA GLN A 139 7.79 -15.26 1.00
C GLN A 139 8.47 -16.64 0.98
N ALA A 140 9.07 -17.06 2.11
CA ALA A 140 9.71 -18.37 2.22
C ALA A 140 8.71 -19.54 2.06
N LYS A 141 7.40 -19.30 2.17
CA LYS A 141 6.34 -20.28 1.88
C LYS A 141 6.02 -20.37 0.39
N ASN A 142 6.56 -19.46 -0.44
CA ASN A 142 6.41 -19.42 -1.89
C ASN A 142 4.95 -19.33 -2.40
N PRO A 143 4.06 -18.50 -1.81
CA PRO A 143 2.72 -18.32 -2.32
C PRO A 143 2.74 -17.60 -3.67
N ARG A 144 1.66 -17.75 -4.46
CA ARG A 144 1.47 -16.95 -5.67
C ARG A 144 1.38 -15.45 -5.36
N LEU A 145 0.67 -15.10 -4.28
CA LEU A 145 0.51 -13.72 -3.84
C LEU A 145 0.70 -13.63 -2.31
N ALA A 146 1.63 -12.80 -1.87
CA ALA A 146 1.84 -12.44 -0.47
C ALA A 146 1.27 -11.05 -0.22
N ILE A 147 0.36 -10.88 0.75
CA ILE A 147 -0.23 -9.60 1.15
C ILE A 147 0.10 -9.36 2.62
N ILE A 148 0.93 -8.37 2.89
CA ILE A 148 1.37 -8.01 4.23
C ILE A 148 0.87 -6.60 4.55
N LEU A 149 -0.11 -6.50 5.44
CA LEU A 149 -0.76 -5.24 5.80
C LEU A 149 -0.58 -4.94 7.28
N SER A 150 -0.49 -3.66 7.63
CA SER A 150 -0.50 -3.26 9.04
C SER A 150 -1.13 -1.89 9.29
N ASN A 151 -1.77 -1.77 10.44
CA ASN A 151 -2.21 -0.51 11.01
C ASN A 151 -1.46 -0.28 12.33
N CYS A 152 -0.32 0.40 12.25
CA CYS A 152 0.53 0.71 13.41
C CYS A 152 1.39 1.95 13.14
N CYS A 153 1.84 2.59 14.21
CA CYS A 153 2.75 3.73 14.13
C CYS A 153 4.11 3.33 13.52
N ASN A 154 4.75 4.31 12.85
CA ASN A 154 6.13 4.19 12.36
C ASN A 154 7.02 5.27 12.96
N VAL A 155 6.79 5.58 14.25
CA VAL A 155 7.45 6.65 15.00
C VAL A 155 8.82 6.18 15.47
N VAL A 156 9.83 7.04 15.31
CA VAL A 156 11.21 6.73 15.75
C VAL A 156 11.26 6.58 17.26
N GLN A 157 11.92 5.52 17.74
CA GLN A 157 12.09 5.23 19.16
C GLN A 157 12.63 6.42 19.94
N GLY A 158 12.01 6.74 21.07
CA GLY A 158 12.36 7.87 21.93
C GLY A 158 11.72 9.21 21.52
N ALA A 159 10.93 9.26 20.46
CA ALA A 159 10.07 10.39 20.18
C ALA A 159 8.88 10.40 21.16
N THR A 160 8.38 11.58 21.50
CA THR A 160 7.20 11.73 22.37
C THR A 160 5.99 11.07 21.69
N THR A 161 5.40 10.06 22.34
CA THR A 161 4.22 9.38 21.81
C THR A 161 3.01 10.30 21.92
N ILE A 162 2.46 10.69 20.79
CA ILE A 162 1.14 11.33 20.71
C ILE A 162 0.12 10.20 20.91
N LYS A 163 -0.84 10.39 21.83
CA LYS A 163 -1.95 9.44 21.99
C LYS A 163 -2.95 9.69 20.84
N PRO A 164 -3.01 8.82 19.83
CA PRO A 164 -3.82 9.07 18.64
C PRO A 164 -5.28 8.73 18.93
N LEU A 165 -6.08 9.73 19.30
CA LEU A 165 -7.53 9.61 19.39
C LEU A 165 -8.18 10.59 18.43
N TRP A 166 -8.75 10.04 17.38
CA TRP A 166 -9.47 10.75 16.35
C TRP A 166 -11.00 10.63 16.59
N ALA A 167 -11.73 11.71 16.34
CA ALA A 167 -13.15 11.83 16.64
C ALA A 167 -13.98 12.06 15.38
N MET A 168 -14.13 11.08 14.50
CA MET A 168 -15.18 11.13 13.45
C MET A 168 -15.67 9.72 13.13
N GLY A 169 -16.98 9.57 12.90
CA GLY A 169 -17.61 8.35 12.42
C GLY A 169 -17.60 8.29 10.89
N GLY A 170 -17.60 7.11 10.33
CA GLY A 170 -17.81 6.84 8.91
C GLY A 170 -18.80 5.69 8.79
N ASP A 171 -19.63 5.73 7.76
CA ASP A 171 -20.54 4.65 7.42
C ASP A 171 -19.80 3.64 6.55
N TYR A 172 -19.83 2.37 6.95
CA TYR A 172 -19.47 1.28 6.05
C TYR A 172 -20.65 1.03 5.10
N THR A 173 -20.44 1.30 3.81
CA THR A 173 -21.43 1.01 2.78
C THR A 173 -21.61 -0.50 2.61
N SER A 174 -22.84 -0.94 2.32
CA SER A 174 -23.13 -2.35 2.04
C SER A 174 -22.45 -2.78 0.72
N LEU A 175 -22.12 -4.08 0.61
CA LEU A 175 -21.55 -4.65 -0.62
C LEU A 175 -22.62 -4.96 -1.69
N ASP A 176 -23.79 -4.32 -1.65
CA ASP A 176 -24.85 -4.55 -2.62
C ASP A 176 -24.39 -4.09 -4.02
N GLY A 177 -24.52 -4.98 -5.01
CA GLY A 177 -24.12 -4.69 -6.39
C GLY A 177 -22.63 -4.86 -6.70
N VAL A 178 -21.89 -5.58 -5.88
CA VAL A 178 -20.43 -5.78 -6.03
C VAL A 178 -20.13 -6.93 -7.00
N SER A 179 -19.17 -6.73 -7.92
CA SER A 179 -18.75 -7.76 -8.88
C SER A 179 -17.68 -8.69 -8.28
N ALA A 180 -18.03 -9.98 -8.15
CA ALA A 180 -17.10 -11.04 -7.76
C ALA A 180 -15.86 -11.12 -8.70
N ASP A 181 -16.06 -10.92 -10.01
CA ASP A 181 -14.98 -10.99 -11.00
C ASP A 181 -13.87 -9.97 -10.74
N LYS A 182 -14.23 -8.79 -10.20
CA LYS A 182 -13.24 -7.76 -9.85
C LYS A 182 -12.34 -8.22 -8.69
N TYR A 183 -12.92 -8.88 -7.69
CA TYR A 183 -12.11 -9.43 -6.60
C TYR A 183 -11.30 -10.65 -7.05
N LYS A 184 -11.89 -11.55 -7.86
CA LYS A 184 -11.14 -12.66 -8.48
C LYS A 184 -9.94 -12.12 -9.26
N GLN A 185 -10.10 -11.05 -10.03
CA GLN A 185 -9.01 -10.39 -10.74
C GLN A 185 -7.96 -9.79 -9.79
N LEU A 186 -8.37 -9.08 -8.72
CA LEU A 186 -7.47 -8.51 -7.73
C LEU A 186 -6.61 -9.58 -7.04
N PHE A 187 -7.25 -10.67 -6.60
CA PHE A 187 -6.59 -11.76 -5.90
C PHE A 187 -5.86 -12.74 -6.83
N SER A 188 -6.06 -12.68 -8.15
CA SER A 188 -5.28 -13.44 -9.13
C SER A 188 -3.89 -12.87 -9.40
N ALA A 189 -3.54 -11.73 -8.80
CA ALA A 189 -2.21 -11.13 -8.92
C ALA A 189 -1.12 -12.09 -8.42
N LYS A 190 0.13 -11.83 -8.88
CA LYS A 190 1.32 -12.58 -8.44
C LYS A 190 2.31 -11.62 -7.77
N GLY A 191 3.08 -12.13 -6.80
CA GLY A 191 4.15 -11.38 -6.15
C GLY A 191 3.80 -10.95 -4.74
N MET A 192 4.24 -9.76 -4.32
CA MET A 192 4.06 -9.28 -2.96
C MET A 192 3.46 -7.88 -2.92
N VAL A 193 2.55 -7.70 -1.97
CA VAL A 193 1.92 -6.44 -1.59
C VAL A 193 2.27 -6.16 -0.15
N MET A 194 2.92 -5.05 0.12
CA MET A 194 3.19 -4.57 1.46
C MET A 194 2.56 -3.20 1.65
N ALA A 195 1.84 -2.99 2.75
CA ALA A 195 1.34 -1.67 3.11
C ALA A 195 1.21 -1.50 4.62
N THR A 196 1.62 -0.34 5.11
CA THR A 196 1.46 0.08 6.49
C THR A 196 0.80 1.44 6.55
N SER A 197 0.10 1.70 7.65
CA SER A 197 -0.73 2.89 7.84
C SER A 197 0.04 4.21 7.85
N SER A 198 1.33 4.20 8.19
CA SER A 198 2.13 5.42 8.29
C SER A 198 3.58 5.22 7.86
N LYS A 199 4.14 6.22 7.19
CA LYS A 199 5.58 6.30 6.89
C LYS A 199 6.37 6.82 8.10
N VAL A 200 7.67 6.65 8.10
CA VAL A 200 8.59 7.26 9.09
C VAL A 200 8.59 8.79 8.93
N PRO A 201 8.52 9.55 10.02
CA PRO A 201 8.35 9.21 11.44
C PRO A 201 6.91 9.42 11.95
N GLU A 202 5.90 9.06 11.21
CA GLU A 202 4.51 9.41 11.47
C GLU A 202 3.80 8.44 12.41
N PRO A 203 2.86 8.93 13.27
CA PRO A 203 1.93 8.10 13.99
C PRO A 203 0.83 7.55 13.06
N SER A 204 0.22 6.46 13.46
CA SER A 204 -1.02 5.93 12.88
C SER A 204 -2.19 6.26 13.78
N TRP A 205 -3.33 6.63 13.20
CA TRP A 205 -4.50 7.09 13.92
C TRP A 205 -5.59 6.01 13.98
N CYS A 206 -6.22 5.87 15.15
CA CYS A 206 -7.31 4.93 15.36
C CYS A 206 -8.34 5.49 16.37
N ASN A 207 -9.53 4.91 16.41
CA ASN A 207 -10.53 5.18 17.44
C ASN A 207 -11.39 3.93 17.74
N ALA A 208 -12.08 3.95 18.86
CA ALA A 208 -12.90 2.82 19.32
C ALA A 208 -14.25 2.66 18.56
N VAL A 209 -14.52 3.47 17.55
CA VAL A 209 -15.73 3.38 16.72
C VAL A 209 -15.42 2.74 15.37
N MET A 210 -14.31 3.13 14.75
CA MET A 210 -13.96 2.72 13.39
C MET A 210 -12.74 1.80 13.30
N GLY A 211 -11.97 1.67 14.38
CA GLY A 211 -10.64 1.05 14.31
C GLY A 211 -9.61 2.01 13.73
N GLY A 212 -8.72 1.54 12.89
CA GLY A 212 -7.67 2.33 12.27
C GLY A 212 -8.14 3.12 11.06
N LEU A 213 -7.62 4.34 10.92
CA LEU A 213 -7.95 5.21 9.79
C LEU A 213 -7.56 4.58 8.45
N PHE A 214 -6.34 4.08 8.35
CA PHE A 214 -5.85 3.40 7.15
C PHE A 214 -6.71 2.21 6.76
N THR A 215 -7.06 1.36 7.74
CA THR A 215 -7.87 0.18 7.50
C THR A 215 -9.27 0.54 7.04
N SER A 216 -9.89 1.55 7.65
CA SER A 216 -11.18 2.07 7.22
C SER A 216 -11.13 2.53 5.76
N ASP A 217 -10.13 3.34 5.39
CA ASP A 217 -9.97 3.82 4.02
C ASP A 217 -9.63 2.68 3.03
N LEU A 218 -8.84 1.68 3.44
CA LEU A 218 -8.55 0.50 2.61
C LEU A 218 -9.83 -0.32 2.36
N ILE A 219 -10.65 -0.56 3.38
CA ILE A 219 -11.93 -1.27 3.23
C ILE A 219 -12.85 -0.55 2.26
N ASP A 220 -12.99 0.77 2.39
CA ASP A 220 -13.77 1.59 1.45
C ASP A 220 -13.25 1.45 0.02
N VAL A 221 -11.94 1.50 -0.18
CA VAL A 221 -11.33 1.36 -1.51
C VAL A 221 -11.53 -0.05 -2.07
N LEU A 222 -11.46 -1.09 -1.25
CA LEU A 222 -11.78 -2.44 -1.69
C LEU A 222 -13.24 -2.55 -2.14
N GLN A 223 -14.20 -1.88 -1.47
CA GLN A 223 -15.58 -1.80 -1.95
C GLN A 223 -15.68 -1.06 -3.29
N MET A 224 -14.87 0.01 -3.48
CA MET A 224 -14.79 0.71 -4.78
C MET A 224 -14.22 -0.17 -5.90
N VAL A 225 -13.37 -1.15 -5.60
CA VAL A 225 -12.95 -2.19 -6.58
C VAL A 225 -14.17 -3.00 -7.01
N GLY A 226 -14.94 -3.49 -6.05
CA GLY A 226 -16.13 -4.28 -6.34
C GLY A 226 -17.16 -3.55 -7.19
N SER A 227 -17.37 -2.25 -6.97
CA SER A 227 -18.25 -1.40 -7.79
C SER A 227 -17.65 -1.01 -9.15
N GLY A 228 -16.36 -1.33 -9.39
CA GLY A 228 -15.65 -0.95 -10.61
C GLY A 228 -15.15 0.50 -10.64
N SER A 229 -15.28 1.25 -9.53
CA SER A 229 -14.81 2.64 -9.41
C SER A 229 -13.28 2.74 -9.22
N VAL A 230 -12.65 1.64 -8.83
CA VAL A 230 -11.19 1.48 -8.74
C VAL A 230 -10.78 0.24 -9.53
N SER A 231 -9.68 0.33 -10.26
CA SER A 231 -9.13 -0.81 -11.02
C SER A 231 -8.78 -1.96 -10.08
N PRO A 232 -9.08 -3.22 -10.49
CA PRO A 232 -8.80 -4.40 -9.67
C PRO A 232 -7.32 -4.83 -9.75
N ASP A 233 -6.44 -3.95 -9.33
CA ASP A 233 -5.01 -4.17 -9.13
C ASP A 233 -4.51 -3.49 -7.86
N TRP A 234 -3.51 -4.08 -7.21
CA TRP A 234 -3.04 -3.63 -5.90
C TRP A 234 -2.39 -2.25 -5.91
N ASN A 235 -1.78 -1.82 -7.02
CA ASN A 235 -1.22 -0.46 -7.12
C ASN A 235 -2.35 0.58 -7.09
N SER A 236 -3.42 0.35 -7.85
CA SER A 236 -4.61 1.24 -7.87
C SER A 236 -5.30 1.28 -6.51
N VAL A 237 -5.46 0.11 -5.86
CA VAL A 237 -6.03 0.01 -4.50
C VAL A 237 -5.22 0.80 -3.50
N LEU A 238 -3.92 0.55 -3.42
CA LEU A 238 -3.08 1.18 -2.40
C LEU A 238 -2.83 2.66 -2.68
N LYS A 239 -2.70 3.04 -3.95
CA LYS A 239 -2.65 4.46 -4.30
C LYS A 239 -3.92 5.19 -3.88
N ARG A 240 -5.09 4.65 -4.18
CA ARG A 240 -6.36 5.28 -3.79
C ARG A 240 -6.52 5.35 -2.27
N THR A 241 -6.09 4.30 -1.55
CA THR A 241 -6.07 4.31 -0.08
C THR A 241 -5.12 5.39 0.46
N TYR A 242 -3.92 5.50 -0.11
CA TYR A 242 -2.97 6.56 0.22
C TYR A 242 -3.58 7.95 0.02
N ASP A 243 -4.20 8.20 -1.14
CA ASP A 243 -4.79 9.50 -1.47
C ASP A 243 -5.91 9.86 -0.47
N LYS A 244 -6.76 8.89 -0.07
CA LYS A 244 -7.81 9.08 0.95
C LYS A 244 -7.22 9.42 2.32
N CYS A 245 -6.30 8.60 2.82
CA CYS A 245 -5.67 8.81 4.12
C CYS A 245 -4.94 10.16 4.20
N SER A 246 -4.15 10.47 3.16
CA SER A 246 -3.32 11.69 3.13
C SER A 246 -4.14 12.97 2.99
N ALA A 247 -5.35 12.89 2.44
CA ALA A 247 -6.24 14.03 2.32
C ALA A 247 -6.97 14.37 3.63
N ARG A 248 -7.04 13.45 4.60
CA ARG A 248 -7.75 13.68 5.85
C ARG A 248 -7.02 14.68 6.73
N ASP A 249 -7.78 15.60 7.29
CA ASP A 249 -7.34 16.48 8.36
C ASP A 249 -7.72 15.83 9.70
N ILE A 250 -6.73 15.38 10.45
CA ILE A 250 -6.90 14.64 11.70
C ILE A 250 -6.67 15.61 12.84
N VAL A 251 -7.67 15.84 13.66
CA VAL A 251 -7.56 16.73 14.81
C VAL A 251 -7.41 15.89 16.08
N ASP A 252 -6.32 16.10 16.83
CA ASP A 252 -6.09 15.45 18.11
C ASP A 252 -6.93 16.07 19.25
N ARG A 253 -6.82 15.52 20.46
CA ARG A 253 -7.58 16.01 21.62
C ARG A 253 -7.23 17.43 22.05
N ASP A 254 -6.02 17.87 21.69
CA ASP A 254 -5.50 19.19 22.03
C ASP A 254 -5.80 20.21 20.93
N GLY A 255 -6.49 19.79 19.87
CA GLY A 255 -6.87 20.63 18.73
C GLY A 255 -5.77 20.81 17.69
N ASN A 256 -4.69 20.02 17.74
CA ASN A 256 -3.63 20.07 16.72
C ASN A 256 -4.04 19.27 15.48
N HIS A 257 -3.66 19.78 14.33
CA HIS A 257 -3.93 19.19 13.03
C HIS A 257 -2.80 18.27 12.59
N HIS A 258 -3.15 17.07 12.15
CA HIS A 258 -2.21 16.05 11.73
C HIS A 258 -2.62 15.46 10.38
N ARG A 259 -1.67 14.79 9.73
CA ARG A 259 -1.89 13.97 8.55
C ARG A 259 -1.25 12.61 8.74
N GLN A 260 -1.74 11.63 7.99
CA GLN A 260 -1.21 10.27 8.00
C GLN A 260 -0.93 9.87 6.55
N HIS A 261 0.30 9.45 6.29
CA HIS A 261 0.69 9.01 4.95
C HIS A 261 1.08 7.53 4.99
N PRO A 262 0.23 6.65 4.48
CA PRO A 262 0.57 5.23 4.34
C PRO A 262 1.84 5.02 3.53
N LEU A 263 2.58 3.97 3.85
CA LEU A 263 3.68 3.48 3.02
C LEU A 263 3.24 2.18 2.37
N TYR A 264 3.52 2.01 1.06
CA TYR A 264 3.20 0.76 0.37
C TYR A 264 4.20 0.44 -0.74
N GLU A 265 4.29 -0.85 -1.04
CA GLU A 265 5.07 -1.42 -2.13
C GLU A 265 4.32 -2.60 -2.75
N VAL A 266 4.31 -2.69 -4.07
CA VAL A 266 3.73 -3.82 -4.81
C VAL A 266 4.78 -4.35 -5.77
N THR A 267 5.19 -5.61 -5.56
CA THR A 267 6.17 -6.30 -6.43
C THR A 267 5.48 -7.45 -7.16
N GLY A 268 5.83 -7.71 -8.40
CA GLY A 268 5.32 -8.86 -9.18
C GLY A 268 3.97 -8.65 -9.88
N GLY A 269 3.39 -7.43 -9.87
CA GLY A 269 2.18 -7.12 -10.65
C GLY A 269 2.41 -7.17 -12.16
N LYS A 270 1.53 -7.89 -12.90
CA LYS A 270 1.44 -8.03 -14.38
C LYS A 270 2.75 -7.82 -15.15
N GLY A 271 3.48 -8.93 -15.40
CA GLY A 271 4.56 -9.01 -16.35
C GLY A 271 5.73 -8.03 -16.09
N PRO A 272 6.91 -8.25 -16.66
CA PRO A 272 7.97 -7.27 -16.49
C PRO A 272 7.42 -5.90 -16.86
N VAL A 273 7.45 -4.96 -15.89
CA VAL A 273 7.36 -3.54 -16.24
C VAL A 273 8.32 -3.38 -17.40
N PRO A 274 7.87 -2.91 -18.56
CA PRO A 274 8.79 -2.67 -19.66
C PRO A 274 9.96 -1.90 -19.05
N PRO A 275 11.23 -2.26 -19.34
CA PRO A 275 12.35 -1.51 -18.80
C PRO A 275 12.03 -0.04 -19.03
N GLU A 276 12.06 0.76 -17.95
CA GLU A 276 11.76 2.18 -18.04
C GLU A 276 12.55 2.71 -19.24
N PRO A 277 11.91 3.40 -20.19
CA PRO A 277 12.63 3.89 -21.36
C PRO A 277 13.83 4.68 -20.84
N PRO A 278 15.01 4.51 -21.45
CA PRO A 278 16.21 5.24 -21.04
C PRO A 278 15.81 6.72 -20.93
N ILE A 279 16.17 7.35 -19.82
CA ILE A 279 15.95 8.79 -19.66
C ILE A 279 16.83 9.46 -20.69
N ASP A 280 16.21 9.88 -21.80
CA ASP A 280 16.91 10.64 -22.82
C ASP A 280 17.49 11.92 -22.22
N LYS A 281 18.61 12.37 -22.80
CA LYS A 281 19.31 13.59 -22.37
C LYS A 281 18.33 14.75 -22.18
N PRO A 282 18.62 15.71 -21.26
CA PRO A 282 17.75 16.86 -21.01
C PRO A 282 17.29 17.50 -22.32
N ARG A 283 15.96 17.67 -22.49
CA ARG A 283 15.42 18.39 -23.64
C ARG A 283 15.98 19.79 -23.72
N VAL A 284 16.23 20.26 -24.93
CA VAL A 284 16.79 21.57 -25.21
C VAL A 284 15.92 22.68 -24.62
N ASP A 285 16.51 23.75 -24.13
CA ASP A 285 15.91 24.91 -23.42
C ASP A 285 14.72 25.61 -24.13
N ASN A 286 14.33 25.16 -25.31
CA ASN A 286 13.25 25.77 -26.12
C ASN A 286 11.89 25.04 -26.01
N ASP A 287 11.73 24.03 -25.14
CA ASP A 287 10.43 23.39 -24.91
C ASP A 287 9.49 24.39 -24.18
N PRO A 288 8.29 24.70 -24.72
CA PRO A 288 7.35 25.62 -24.10
C PRO A 288 6.90 25.21 -22.69
N LEU A 289 6.82 23.88 -22.41
CA LEU A 289 6.53 23.39 -21.06
C LEU A 289 7.71 23.66 -20.13
N GLN A 290 8.96 23.42 -20.59
CA GLN A 290 10.18 23.72 -19.83
C GLN A 290 10.24 25.19 -19.42
N GLN A 291 9.92 26.10 -20.36
CA GLN A 291 9.89 27.56 -20.07
C GLN A 291 8.79 27.90 -19.07
N ALA A 292 7.58 27.36 -19.26
CA ALA A 292 6.45 27.58 -18.37
C ALA A 292 6.73 27.11 -16.93
N LEU A 293 7.36 25.93 -16.76
CA LEU A 293 7.76 25.45 -15.43
C LEU A 293 8.84 26.33 -14.79
N ASN A 294 9.81 26.80 -15.57
CA ASN A 294 10.85 27.72 -15.07
C ASN A 294 10.31 29.09 -14.68
N GLU A 295 9.20 29.56 -15.31
CA GLU A 295 8.53 30.77 -14.83
C GLU A 295 7.90 30.58 -13.42
N LEU A 296 7.39 29.38 -13.10
CA LEU A 296 6.80 29.09 -11.79
C LEU A 296 7.82 29.02 -10.65
N VAL A 297 9.09 28.81 -10.95
CA VAL A 297 10.18 28.79 -9.95
C VAL A 297 11.03 30.06 -9.98
N ASN A 298 10.69 31.03 -10.82
CA ASN A 298 11.43 32.30 -10.94
C ASN A 298 11.27 33.13 -9.67
N SER A 299 12.36 33.30 -8.93
CA SER A 299 12.39 34.05 -7.67
C SER A 299 12.17 35.57 -7.82
N SER A 300 12.25 36.12 -9.04
CA SER A 300 11.93 37.54 -9.30
C SER A 300 10.41 37.81 -9.32
N LEU A 301 9.58 36.77 -9.41
CA LEU A 301 8.13 36.87 -9.34
C LEU A 301 7.63 36.64 -7.90
N SER A 302 6.61 37.38 -7.48
CA SER A 302 5.94 37.12 -6.21
C SER A 302 5.29 35.74 -6.21
N GLN A 303 5.11 35.15 -5.03
CA GLN A 303 4.48 33.84 -4.86
C GLN A 303 3.05 33.84 -5.42
N ASP A 304 2.30 34.90 -5.17
CA ASP A 304 0.92 35.05 -5.70
C ASP A 304 0.90 35.10 -7.24
N SER A 305 1.88 35.79 -7.84
CA SER A 305 2.00 35.85 -9.30
C SER A 305 2.29 34.46 -9.89
N ARG A 306 3.16 33.69 -9.25
CA ARG A 306 3.47 32.30 -9.67
C ARG A 306 2.23 31.40 -9.53
N LEU A 307 1.53 31.46 -8.40
CA LEU A 307 0.30 30.70 -8.16
C LEU A 307 -0.81 31.06 -9.15
N GLY A 308 -0.94 32.34 -9.52
CA GLY A 308 -1.91 32.80 -10.52
C GLY A 308 -1.70 32.19 -11.92
N LYS A 309 -0.44 31.96 -12.31
CA LYS A 309 -0.10 31.32 -13.61
C LYS A 309 -0.37 29.81 -13.64
N ARG A 310 -0.41 29.15 -12.49
CA ARG A 310 -0.48 27.68 -12.35
C ARG A 310 -1.62 27.05 -13.16
N GLN A 311 -2.84 27.58 -13.04
CA GLN A 311 -4.02 26.98 -13.68
C GLN A 311 -3.93 27.04 -15.20
N GLY A 312 -3.41 28.13 -15.75
CA GLY A 312 -3.18 28.25 -17.20
C GLY A 312 -2.16 27.22 -17.72
N ILE A 313 -1.10 26.98 -16.96
CA ILE A 313 -0.08 25.98 -17.29
C ILE A 313 -0.64 24.57 -17.19
N LEU A 314 -1.39 24.26 -16.13
CA LEU A 314 -2.06 22.97 -15.95
C LEU A 314 -2.95 22.64 -17.16
N ASN A 315 -3.83 23.55 -17.54
CA ASN A 315 -4.77 23.36 -18.63
C ASN A 315 -4.08 23.22 -20.00
N ARG A 316 -2.99 23.97 -20.21
CA ARG A 316 -2.32 24.05 -21.52
C ARG A 316 -1.37 22.90 -21.78
N TYR A 317 -0.63 22.42 -20.76
CA TYR A 317 0.50 21.52 -20.96
C TYR A 317 0.32 20.15 -20.31
N PHE A 318 -0.64 19.97 -19.39
CA PHE A 318 -0.82 18.74 -18.66
C PHE A 318 -2.01 17.89 -19.13
N SER A 319 -2.62 18.24 -20.27
CA SER A 319 -3.63 17.37 -20.89
C SER A 319 -3.03 16.00 -21.19
N GLY A 320 -3.63 14.92 -20.63
CA GLY A 320 -3.15 13.56 -20.76
C GLY A 320 -1.95 13.21 -19.87
N ILE A 321 -1.49 14.12 -18.98
CA ILE A 321 -0.55 13.80 -17.91
C ILE A 321 -1.35 13.56 -16.64
N SER A 322 -1.26 12.34 -16.11
CA SER A 322 -1.90 11.95 -14.86
C SER A 322 -0.93 11.94 -13.66
N LYS A 323 0.39 12.05 -13.94
CA LYS A 323 1.43 11.88 -12.93
C LYS A 323 2.69 12.66 -13.27
N VAL A 324 3.33 13.24 -12.26
CA VAL A 324 4.67 13.83 -12.38
C VAL A 324 5.65 13.01 -11.54
N ARG A 325 6.77 12.64 -12.13
CA ARG A 325 7.88 11.92 -11.49
C ARG A 325 9.09 12.83 -11.39
N THR A 326 9.45 13.20 -10.16
CA THR A 326 10.68 13.94 -9.89
C THR A 326 11.83 12.95 -9.66
N VAL A 327 12.95 13.14 -10.34
CA VAL A 327 14.15 12.31 -10.19
C VAL A 327 15.30 13.09 -9.55
N GLY A 328 16.19 12.36 -8.91
CA GLY A 328 17.38 12.89 -8.26
C GLY A 328 18.46 13.36 -9.24
N THR A 329 19.62 13.77 -8.71
CA THR A 329 20.76 14.28 -9.48
C THR A 329 21.40 13.23 -10.37
N ASP A 330 21.21 11.94 -10.09
CA ASP A 330 21.63 10.81 -10.94
C ASP A 330 20.70 10.59 -12.14
N LEU A 331 19.60 11.34 -12.23
CA LEU A 331 18.56 11.27 -13.23
C LEU A 331 17.85 9.88 -13.32
N LYS A 332 18.04 9.05 -12.31
CA LYS A 332 17.51 7.68 -12.21
C LYS A 332 16.69 7.45 -10.96
N THR A 333 17.22 7.82 -9.80
CA THR A 333 16.53 7.64 -8.53
C THR A 333 15.30 8.52 -8.47
N VAL A 334 14.13 7.90 -8.26
CA VAL A 334 12.87 8.64 -8.09
C VAL A 334 12.85 9.24 -6.70
N VAL A 335 12.65 10.56 -6.63
CA VAL A 335 12.55 11.31 -5.38
C VAL A 335 11.09 11.45 -4.98
N GLU A 336 10.20 11.68 -5.96
CA GLU A 336 8.79 11.99 -5.68
C GLU A 336 7.89 11.64 -6.85
N TYR A 337 6.65 11.23 -6.53
CA TYR A 337 5.54 11.11 -7.49
C TYR A 337 4.39 11.98 -7.03
N GLU A 338 3.84 12.81 -7.91
CA GLU A 338 2.79 13.77 -7.57
C GLU A 338 1.70 13.82 -8.66
N ASP A 339 0.51 14.27 -8.25
CA ASP A 339 -0.49 14.77 -9.19
C ASP A 339 0.02 16.06 -9.85
N PRO A 340 -0.30 16.32 -11.14
CA PRO A 340 0.12 17.54 -11.84
C PRO A 340 -0.23 18.83 -11.11
N ALA A 341 -1.40 18.93 -10.50
CA ALA A 341 -1.82 20.16 -9.82
C ALA A 341 -1.04 20.37 -8.51
N ASP A 342 -0.72 19.29 -7.79
CA ASP A 342 0.08 19.33 -6.56
C ASP A 342 1.54 19.63 -6.86
N PHE A 343 2.11 19.01 -7.88
CA PHE A 343 3.44 19.34 -8.39
C PHE A 343 3.56 20.84 -8.72
N LEU A 344 2.66 21.39 -9.54
CA LEU A 344 2.70 22.80 -9.90
C LEU A 344 2.53 23.72 -8.70
N ARG A 345 1.69 23.34 -7.72
CA ARG A 345 1.53 24.08 -6.48
C ARG A 345 2.82 24.06 -5.66
N ARG A 346 3.43 22.91 -5.50
CA ARG A 346 4.66 22.75 -4.71
C ARG A 346 5.82 23.56 -5.28
N ILE A 347 6.06 23.50 -6.59
CA ILE A 347 7.14 24.28 -7.21
C ILE A 347 6.90 25.80 -7.13
N CYS A 348 5.64 26.27 -7.17
CA CYS A 348 5.31 27.68 -6.95
C CYS A 348 5.64 28.16 -5.54
N LEU A 349 5.43 27.29 -4.54
CA LEU A 349 5.58 27.62 -3.11
C LEU A 349 7.00 27.44 -2.61
N SER A 350 7.81 26.60 -3.27
CA SER A 350 9.16 26.29 -2.81
C SER A 350 10.13 27.47 -3.02
N PRO A 351 10.81 27.94 -1.97
CA PRO A 351 11.88 28.93 -2.10
C PRO A 351 13.21 28.30 -2.55
N PHE A 352 13.32 26.97 -2.52
CA PHE A 352 14.57 26.25 -2.75
C PHE A 352 14.73 25.78 -4.20
N ILE A 353 13.64 25.62 -4.97
CA ILE A 353 13.72 25.16 -6.36
C ILE A 353 14.08 26.35 -7.27
N LYS A 354 15.17 26.21 -8.01
CA LYS A 354 15.69 27.26 -8.91
C LYS A 354 15.40 26.98 -10.37
N LYS A 355 15.33 25.72 -10.73
CA LYS A 355 15.03 25.29 -12.10
C LYS A 355 14.36 23.93 -12.07
N VAL A 356 13.43 23.70 -13.00
CA VAL A 356 12.84 22.40 -13.27
C VAL A 356 13.23 22.01 -14.69
N ASN A 357 13.91 20.88 -14.85
CA ASN A 357 14.25 20.32 -16.15
C ASN A 357 13.25 19.24 -16.52
N VAL A 358 12.61 19.38 -17.66
CA VAL A 358 11.76 18.34 -18.26
C VAL A 358 12.68 17.32 -18.94
N LEU A 359 12.62 16.08 -18.51
CA LEU A 359 13.45 15.00 -19.07
C LEU A 359 12.68 14.23 -20.13
N SER A 360 11.46 13.80 -19.85
CA SER A 360 10.62 13.10 -20.80
C SER A 360 9.13 13.24 -20.46
N LYS A 361 8.28 12.89 -21.43
CA LYS A 361 6.83 12.74 -21.27
C LYS A 361 6.45 11.43 -21.94
N ASP A 362 6.01 10.45 -21.14
CA ASP A 362 5.65 9.12 -21.64
C ASP A 362 4.46 8.54 -20.88
N ASN A 363 3.54 7.90 -21.59
CA ASN A 363 2.39 7.16 -21.04
C ASN A 363 1.63 7.90 -19.92
N GLY A 364 1.40 9.21 -20.09
CA GLY A 364 0.71 10.01 -19.08
C GLY A 364 1.57 10.40 -17.87
N THR A 365 2.87 10.13 -17.89
CA THR A 365 3.82 10.54 -16.86
C THR A 365 4.77 11.60 -17.41
N LEU A 366 4.90 12.73 -16.69
CA LEU A 366 5.92 13.73 -16.92
C LEU A 366 7.11 13.46 -16.00
N ILE A 367 8.31 13.30 -16.55
CA ILE A 367 9.54 13.09 -15.76
C ILE A 367 10.32 14.40 -15.71
N VAL A 368 10.64 14.84 -14.50
CA VAL A 368 11.34 16.10 -14.23
C VAL A 368 12.52 15.90 -13.27
N HIS A 369 13.52 16.79 -13.39
CA HIS A 369 14.60 16.95 -12.42
C HIS A 369 14.62 18.38 -11.91
N GLU A 370 14.63 18.53 -10.57
CA GLU A 370 14.67 19.83 -9.90
C GLU A 370 16.09 20.21 -9.48
N ILE A 371 16.50 21.40 -9.87
CA ILE A 371 17.73 22.01 -9.38
C ILE A 371 17.36 22.86 -8.16
N ARG A 372 17.89 22.52 -7.00
CA ARG A 372 17.63 23.20 -5.72
C ARG A 372 18.87 23.95 -5.25
N THR A 373 18.67 25.03 -4.49
CA THR A 373 19.75 25.61 -3.68
C THR A 373 20.03 24.74 -2.47
N GLN A 374 21.30 24.62 -2.14
CA GLN A 374 21.76 24.07 -0.87
C GLN A 374 21.37 24.95 0.29
#